data_fff186da8abb1ce7d9270ef2f97c5451
#
_entry.id   fff186da8abb1ce7d9270ef2f97c5451
#
_cell.length_a   1.000
_cell.length_b   1.000
_cell.length_c   1.000
_cell.angle_alpha   90.00
_cell.angle_beta   90.00
_cell.angle_gamma   90.00
#
_symmetry.space_group_name_H-M   'P 1'
#
loop_
_entity.id
_entity.type
_entity.pdbx_description
1 polymer ?
#
loop_
_entity_poly.entity_id
_entity_poly.type
_entity_poly.pdbx_seq_one_letter_code
_entity_poly.pdbx_strand_id
1 'polypeptide(L)'
;MGYLYYNYDAEAEFDFAEVYGSVGFGGLSVTLSLLAHTEADEGEGRDYGFGQASYISVDYGFPVLNGAEVGIHAGYHQGDFAEDFNGVPDGYVDYGVSLSKDGFSFAITGTDLDDSGADAYDNDSIKFTVGYAVDFEL
;
A
#
# COMPACT_ATOMS: atom_id res chain seq x y z
N MET A 1 1.31 5.71 -15.04
CA MET A 1 1.73 6.94 -14.33
C MET A 1 0.48 7.73 -14.00
N GLY A 2 0.39 8.25 -12.78
CA GLY A 2 -0.77 9.01 -12.32
C GLY A 2 -0.46 9.84 -11.08
N TYR A 3 -1.52 10.49 -10.59
CA TYR A 3 -1.55 11.30 -9.39
C TYR A 3 -2.75 10.84 -8.56
N LEU A 4 -2.55 10.63 -7.26
CA LEU A 4 -3.57 10.27 -6.29
C LEU A 4 -3.60 11.35 -5.21
N TYR A 5 -4.80 11.77 -4.82
CA TYR A 5 -5.02 12.64 -3.68
C TYR A 5 -5.90 11.90 -2.66
N TYR A 6 -5.41 11.82 -1.45
CA TYR A 6 -6.08 11.21 -0.30
C TYR A 6 -6.63 12.34 0.56
N ASN A 7 -7.95 12.38 0.69
CA ASN A 7 -8.66 13.39 1.48
C ASN A 7 -9.33 12.72 2.68
N TYR A 8 -9.01 13.23 3.85
CA TYR A 8 -9.55 12.78 5.15
C TYR A 8 -10.50 13.84 5.68
N ASP A 9 -11.79 13.73 5.35
CA ASP A 9 -12.85 14.72 5.60
C ASP A 9 -12.91 15.31 7.02
N ALA A 10 -12.43 14.58 8.01
CA ALA A 10 -12.49 15.01 9.42
C ALA A 10 -11.22 15.72 9.89
N GLU A 11 -10.08 15.47 9.24
CA GLU A 11 -8.76 15.92 9.72
C GLU A 11 -7.86 16.22 8.50
N ALA A 12 -8.00 17.45 7.97
CA ALA A 12 -7.27 17.88 6.75
C ALA A 12 -5.73 17.79 6.91
N GLU A 13 -5.22 17.77 8.12
CA GLU A 13 -3.80 17.55 8.40
C GLU A 13 -3.28 16.17 7.98
N PHE A 14 -4.18 15.21 7.73
CA PHE A 14 -3.83 13.91 7.16
C PHE A 14 -3.96 13.83 5.63
N ASP A 15 -4.36 14.93 5.00
CA ASP A 15 -4.46 14.98 3.55
C ASP A 15 -3.08 14.91 2.92
N PHE A 16 -2.94 14.07 1.92
CA PHE A 16 -1.71 13.98 1.15
C PHE A 16 -1.96 13.55 -0.29
N ALA A 17 -0.95 13.73 -1.12
CA ALA A 17 -0.97 13.34 -2.51
C ALA A 17 0.30 12.59 -2.91
N GLU A 18 0.16 11.70 -3.86
CA GLU A 18 1.25 10.95 -4.45
C GLU A 18 1.28 11.07 -5.98
N VAL A 19 2.46 11.07 -6.53
CA VAL A 19 2.69 10.75 -7.95
C VAL A 19 3.23 9.34 -8.05
N TYR A 20 2.71 8.56 -8.99
CA TYR A 20 3.16 7.20 -9.17
C TYR A 20 3.46 6.85 -10.62
N GLY A 21 4.35 5.90 -10.82
CA GLY A 21 4.63 5.27 -12.09
C GLY A 21 4.77 3.77 -11.94
N SER A 22 4.26 3.02 -12.91
CA SER A 22 4.39 1.57 -12.91
C SER A 22 4.85 1.05 -14.29
N VAL A 23 5.57 -0.04 -14.27
CA VAL A 23 5.99 -0.80 -15.44
C VAL A 23 5.65 -2.26 -15.23
N GLY A 24 5.20 -2.94 -16.30
CA GLY A 24 4.81 -4.35 -16.20
C GLY A 24 5.28 -5.14 -17.40
N PHE A 25 5.62 -6.41 -17.15
CA PHE A 25 6.00 -7.38 -18.18
C PHE A 25 5.73 -8.81 -17.70
N GLY A 26 4.99 -9.58 -18.49
CA GLY A 26 4.82 -11.03 -18.27
C GLY A 26 4.20 -11.41 -16.93
N GLY A 27 3.24 -10.63 -16.42
CA GLY A 27 2.61 -10.82 -15.11
C GLY A 27 3.35 -10.13 -13.95
N LEU A 28 4.58 -9.68 -14.16
CA LEU A 28 5.34 -8.86 -13.22
C LEU A 28 4.95 -7.39 -13.37
N SER A 29 4.73 -6.68 -12.27
CA SER A 29 4.56 -5.23 -12.20
C SER A 29 5.44 -4.66 -11.10
N VAL A 30 6.05 -3.50 -11.37
CA VAL A 30 6.78 -2.71 -10.38
C VAL A 30 6.19 -1.32 -10.37
N THR A 31 5.81 -0.84 -9.20
CA THR A 31 5.25 0.50 -9.00
C THR A 31 6.12 1.28 -8.04
N LEU A 32 6.35 2.55 -8.36
CA LEU A 32 6.96 3.54 -7.46
C LEU A 32 5.96 4.67 -7.26
N SER A 33 5.63 4.95 -5.99
CA SER A 33 4.88 6.12 -5.54
C SER A 33 5.82 7.04 -4.76
N LEU A 34 5.67 8.33 -4.96
CA LEU A 34 6.41 9.37 -4.26
C LEU A 34 5.43 10.38 -3.67
N LEU A 35 5.65 10.79 -2.43
CA LEU A 35 4.91 11.89 -1.82
C LEU A 35 5.03 13.12 -2.73
N ALA A 36 3.89 13.66 -3.15
CA ALA A 36 3.84 14.88 -3.96
C ALA A 36 3.58 16.12 -3.11
N HIS A 37 2.73 16.00 -2.10
CA HIS A 37 2.33 17.04 -1.18
C HIS A 37 1.58 16.45 0.01
N THR A 38 1.64 17.13 1.16
CA THR A 38 0.78 16.85 2.34
C THR A 38 0.39 18.16 3.01
N GLU A 39 -0.75 18.15 3.71
CA GLU A 39 -1.20 19.23 4.58
C GLU A 39 -0.67 19.06 6.01
N ALA A 40 0.02 17.97 6.33
CA ALA A 40 0.62 17.73 7.62
C ALA A 40 1.74 18.74 7.91
N ASP A 41 1.79 19.23 9.14
CA ASP A 41 2.88 20.06 9.62
C ASP A 41 4.14 19.21 9.85
N GLU A 42 5.27 19.67 9.34
CA GLU A 42 6.57 19.01 9.59
C GLU A 42 6.96 19.15 11.06
N GLY A 43 7.27 18.01 11.69
CA GLY A 43 7.87 17.96 13.01
C GLY A 43 9.33 18.41 13.01
N GLU A 44 9.90 18.65 14.19
CA GLU A 44 11.32 19.00 14.32
C GLU A 44 12.23 17.88 13.77
N GLY A 45 13.00 18.19 12.72
CA GLY A 45 13.93 17.26 12.09
C GLY A 45 13.28 16.29 11.10
N ARG A 46 12.02 16.54 10.70
CA ARG A 46 11.30 15.78 9.68
C ARG A 46 11.23 16.56 8.36
N ASP A 47 11.15 15.86 7.25
CA ASP A 47 11.02 16.42 5.91
C ASP A 47 9.87 15.73 5.16
N TYR A 48 8.80 16.49 4.88
CA TYR A 48 7.63 16.04 4.12
C TYR A 48 7.60 16.62 2.70
N GLY A 49 8.74 17.08 2.22
CA GLY A 49 8.88 17.62 0.87
C GLY A 49 8.63 16.58 -0.22
N PHE A 50 8.56 17.06 -1.45
CA PHE A 50 8.36 16.22 -2.63
C PHE A 50 9.41 15.10 -2.71
N GLY A 51 8.93 13.84 -2.77
CA GLY A 51 9.78 12.66 -2.92
C GLY A 51 10.49 12.21 -1.63
N GLN A 52 10.28 12.88 -0.50
CA GLN A 52 10.91 12.52 0.78
C GLN A 52 10.26 11.30 1.44
N ALA A 53 9.04 10.96 1.04
CA ALA A 53 8.47 9.66 1.34
C ALA A 53 8.16 8.91 0.04
N SER A 54 8.37 7.60 0.06
CA SER A 54 8.17 6.75 -1.10
C SER A 54 7.68 5.36 -0.74
N TYR A 55 6.95 4.78 -1.68
CA TYR A 55 6.52 3.39 -1.66
C TYR A 55 6.95 2.71 -2.96
N ILE A 56 7.64 1.59 -2.86
CA ILE A 56 7.94 0.73 -4.00
C ILE A 56 7.26 -0.62 -3.81
N SER A 57 6.52 -1.08 -4.81
CA SER A 57 5.94 -2.41 -4.80
C SER A 57 6.35 -3.25 -5.99
N VAL A 58 6.35 -4.56 -5.76
CA VAL A 58 6.54 -5.58 -6.78
C VAL A 58 5.37 -6.56 -6.69
N ASP A 59 4.68 -6.73 -7.80
CA ASP A 59 3.53 -7.63 -7.92
C ASP A 59 3.81 -8.65 -9.02
N TYR A 60 3.46 -9.90 -8.78
CA TYR A 60 3.57 -10.95 -9.78
C TYR A 60 2.30 -11.81 -9.80
N GLY A 61 1.59 -11.76 -10.95
CA GLY A 61 0.39 -12.53 -11.19
C GLY A 61 0.64 -13.64 -12.21
N PHE A 62 0.14 -14.83 -11.95
CA PHE A 62 0.21 -15.94 -12.89
C PHE A 62 -1.03 -16.83 -12.85
N PRO A 63 -1.48 -17.32 -14.02
CA PRO A 63 -2.61 -18.21 -14.09
C PRO A 63 -2.28 -19.58 -13.52
N VAL A 64 -3.25 -20.17 -12.84
CA VAL A 64 -3.21 -21.54 -12.34
C VAL A 64 -4.37 -22.35 -12.93
N LEU A 65 -4.56 -23.59 -12.45
CA LEU A 65 -5.58 -24.49 -12.96
C LEU A 65 -7.00 -23.90 -12.87
N ASN A 66 -7.85 -24.25 -13.82
CA ASN A 66 -9.29 -23.88 -13.86
C ASN A 66 -9.57 -22.38 -14.00
N GLY A 67 -8.66 -21.59 -14.58
CA GLY A 67 -8.86 -20.17 -14.82
C GLY A 67 -8.77 -19.30 -13.55
N ALA A 68 -8.19 -19.82 -12.48
CA ALA A 68 -7.82 -19.01 -11.34
C ALA A 68 -6.46 -18.34 -11.57
N GLU A 69 -6.21 -17.25 -10.86
CA GLU A 69 -4.95 -16.51 -10.85
C GLU A 69 -4.41 -16.41 -9.43
N VAL A 70 -3.11 -16.65 -9.29
CA VAL A 70 -2.38 -16.39 -8.05
C VAL A 70 -1.62 -15.08 -8.22
N GLY A 71 -1.74 -14.19 -7.25
CA GLY A 71 -0.95 -12.96 -7.11
C GLY A 71 0.00 -13.06 -5.94
N ILE A 72 1.21 -12.52 -6.11
CA ILE A 72 2.20 -12.34 -5.05
C ILE A 72 2.55 -10.86 -5.03
N HIS A 73 2.58 -10.28 -3.84
CA HIS A 73 2.85 -8.88 -3.60
C HIS A 73 3.93 -8.71 -2.54
N ALA A 74 4.81 -7.71 -2.74
CA ALA A 74 5.70 -7.19 -1.71
C ALA A 74 5.90 -5.69 -1.95
N GLY A 75 5.83 -4.90 -0.89
CA GLY A 75 6.02 -3.47 -0.91
C GLY A 75 6.93 -2.99 0.21
N TYR A 76 7.54 -1.82 0.02
CA TYR A 76 8.37 -1.16 1.01
C TYR A 76 8.04 0.32 1.08
N HIS A 77 7.65 0.77 2.26
CA HIS A 77 7.39 2.16 2.61
C HIS A 77 8.59 2.76 3.32
N GLN A 78 8.94 3.99 3.00
CA GLN A 78 10.03 4.72 3.67
C GLN A 78 9.80 6.23 3.63
N GLY A 79 10.50 6.92 4.52
CA GLY A 79 10.56 8.36 4.62
C GLY A 79 9.73 8.92 5.77
N ASP A 80 10.12 10.10 6.23
CA ASP A 80 9.62 10.72 7.47
C ASP A 80 8.09 10.80 7.53
N PHE A 81 7.44 11.20 6.42
CA PHE A 81 5.98 11.25 6.37
C PHE A 81 5.34 9.86 6.53
N ALA A 82 5.87 8.83 5.85
CA ALA A 82 5.32 7.48 5.95
C ALA A 82 5.51 6.89 7.34
N GLU A 83 6.64 7.17 7.99
CA GLU A 83 6.95 6.75 9.35
C GLU A 83 6.01 7.42 10.37
N ASP A 84 5.85 8.73 10.29
CA ASP A 84 4.99 9.47 11.22
C ASP A 84 3.51 9.16 11.01
N PHE A 85 3.06 9.03 9.76
CA PHE A 85 1.68 8.67 9.43
C PHE A 85 1.31 7.27 9.96
N ASN A 86 2.24 6.32 9.92
CA ASN A 86 2.02 4.96 10.42
C ASN A 86 2.49 4.74 11.86
N GLY A 87 3.15 5.73 12.48
CA GLY A 87 3.63 5.66 13.85
C GLY A 87 4.80 4.69 14.05
N VAL A 88 5.67 4.54 13.05
CA VAL A 88 6.82 3.62 13.06
C VAL A 88 8.15 4.37 13.07
N PRO A 89 9.22 3.84 13.67
CA PRO A 89 10.51 4.51 13.76
C PRO A 89 11.34 4.46 12.47
N ASP A 90 11.04 3.51 11.60
CA ASP A 90 11.73 3.24 10.33
C ASP A 90 10.70 2.81 9.28
N GLY A 91 11.13 2.72 8.02
CA GLY A 91 10.30 2.18 6.96
C GLY A 91 9.84 0.74 7.25
N TYR A 92 8.79 0.31 6.58
CA TYR A 92 8.22 -1.03 6.78
C TYR A 92 7.92 -1.75 5.46
N VAL A 93 7.84 -3.07 5.54
CA VAL A 93 7.49 -3.98 4.45
C VAL A 93 6.03 -4.42 4.60
N ASP A 94 5.30 -4.44 3.51
CA ASP A 94 4.05 -5.18 3.38
C ASP A 94 4.21 -6.31 2.35
N TYR A 95 3.47 -7.39 2.55
CA TYR A 95 3.52 -8.54 1.66
C TYR A 95 2.18 -9.28 1.62
N GLY A 96 1.98 -10.05 0.55
CA GLY A 96 0.75 -10.80 0.41
C GLY A 96 0.75 -11.83 -0.68
N VAL A 97 -0.20 -12.75 -0.56
CA VAL A 97 -0.54 -13.73 -1.59
C VAL A 97 -2.05 -13.70 -1.80
N SER A 98 -2.48 -13.69 -3.04
CA SER A 98 -3.90 -13.70 -3.40
C SER A 98 -4.24 -14.85 -4.35
N LEU A 99 -5.49 -15.26 -4.32
CA LEU A 99 -6.10 -16.16 -5.27
C LEU A 99 -7.40 -15.53 -5.76
N SER A 100 -7.55 -15.38 -7.07
CA SER A 100 -8.76 -14.83 -7.67
C SER A 100 -9.34 -15.75 -8.73
N LYS A 101 -10.67 -15.75 -8.83
CA LYS A 101 -11.42 -16.46 -9.85
C LYS A 101 -12.87 -15.99 -9.92
N ASP A 102 -13.37 -15.76 -11.16
CA ASP A 102 -14.78 -15.48 -11.43
C ASP A 102 -15.35 -14.32 -10.56
N GLY A 103 -14.57 -13.27 -10.36
CA GLY A 103 -14.92 -12.12 -9.52
C GLY A 103 -14.66 -12.31 -8.02
N PHE A 104 -14.43 -13.52 -7.54
CA PHE A 104 -14.01 -13.76 -6.17
C PHE A 104 -12.51 -13.57 -5.99
N SER A 105 -12.13 -13.01 -4.87
CA SER A 105 -10.74 -12.91 -4.45
C SER A 105 -10.60 -13.32 -2.98
N PHE A 106 -9.51 -14.00 -2.70
CA PHE A 106 -9.06 -14.32 -1.35
C PHE A 106 -7.61 -13.86 -1.23
N ALA A 107 -7.27 -13.15 -0.17
CA ALA A 107 -5.91 -12.69 0.05
C ALA A 107 -5.48 -12.96 1.51
N ILE A 108 -4.20 -13.23 1.64
CA ILE A 108 -3.47 -13.30 2.90
C ILE A 108 -2.41 -12.21 2.82
N THR A 109 -2.42 -11.28 3.77
CA THR A 109 -1.50 -10.15 3.82
C THR A 109 -0.88 -10.02 5.20
N GLY A 110 0.29 -9.44 5.27
CA GLY A 110 0.97 -9.11 6.51
C GLY A 110 1.93 -7.94 6.31
N THR A 111 2.42 -7.42 7.42
CA THR A 111 3.44 -6.37 7.47
C THR A 111 4.51 -6.77 8.50
N ASP A 112 5.63 -6.06 8.50
CA ASP A 112 6.63 -6.13 9.57
C ASP A 112 6.51 -4.94 10.55
N LEU A 113 5.34 -4.29 10.57
CA LEU A 113 5.03 -3.23 11.51
C LEU A 113 4.98 -3.77 12.94
N ASP A 114 5.73 -3.15 13.85
CA ASP A 114 5.64 -3.46 15.28
C ASP A 114 4.30 -3.01 15.86
N ASP A 115 3.80 -3.77 16.84
CA ASP A 115 2.69 -3.32 17.67
C ASP A 115 3.15 -2.21 18.59
N SER A 116 2.47 -1.07 18.59
CA SER A 116 2.84 0.08 19.40
C SER A 116 1.69 0.56 20.30
N GLY A 117 1.98 0.78 21.58
CA GLY A 117 1.03 1.32 22.56
C GLY A 117 0.24 0.26 23.35
N ALA A 118 -0.43 0.68 24.41
CA ALA A 118 -1.14 -0.22 25.35
C ALA A 118 -2.42 -0.85 24.76
N ASP A 119 -3.01 -0.20 23.74
CA ASP A 119 -4.18 -0.67 23.00
C ASP A 119 -3.84 -0.80 21.50
N ALA A 120 -2.60 -1.15 21.20
CA ALA A 120 -2.09 -1.26 19.83
C ALA A 120 -2.91 -2.27 19.02
N TYR A 121 -3.15 -1.92 17.76
CA TYR A 121 -3.61 -2.90 16.80
C TYR A 121 -2.48 -3.92 16.59
N ASP A 122 -2.85 -5.18 16.47
CA ASP A 122 -1.98 -6.28 16.08
C ASP A 122 -1.61 -6.07 14.59
N ASN A 123 -0.51 -5.36 14.34
CA ASN A 123 -0.09 -4.94 13.01
C ASN A 123 0.67 -6.02 12.26
N ASP A 124 1.46 -6.83 12.96
CA ASP A 124 2.29 -7.90 12.39
C ASP A 124 1.50 -9.19 12.13
N SER A 125 0.25 -9.30 12.64
CA SER A 125 -0.56 -10.49 12.41
C SER A 125 -0.99 -10.62 10.95
N ILE A 126 -1.08 -11.86 10.51
CA ILE A 126 -1.60 -12.19 9.18
C ILE A 126 -3.09 -11.82 9.09
N LYS A 127 -3.44 -11.04 8.06
CA LYS A 127 -4.81 -10.64 7.76
C LYS A 127 -5.37 -11.49 6.61
N PHE A 128 -6.65 -11.81 6.71
CA PHE A 128 -7.40 -12.55 5.67
C PHE A 128 -8.47 -11.64 5.09
N THR A 129 -8.48 -11.52 3.77
CA THR A 129 -9.45 -10.72 3.04
C THR A 129 -10.19 -11.58 2.02
N VAL A 130 -11.50 -11.43 1.96
CA VAL A 130 -12.36 -12.01 0.91
C VAL A 130 -13.06 -10.88 0.20
N GLY A 131 -12.99 -10.87 -1.12
CA GLY A 131 -13.64 -9.88 -1.97
C GLY A 131 -14.49 -10.53 -3.06
N TYR A 132 -15.47 -9.77 -3.55
CA TYR A 132 -16.23 -10.10 -4.75
C TYR A 132 -16.47 -8.83 -5.57
N ALA A 133 -16.12 -8.89 -6.85
CA ALA A 133 -16.31 -7.80 -7.79
C ALA A 133 -17.14 -8.26 -9.01
N VAL A 134 -18.03 -7.41 -9.47
CA VAL A 134 -18.85 -7.62 -10.67
C VAL A 134 -18.78 -6.37 -11.54
N ASP A 135 -18.43 -6.56 -12.80
CA ASP A 135 -18.50 -5.50 -13.79
C ASP A 135 -19.88 -5.50 -14.46
N PHE A 136 -20.48 -4.33 -14.58
CA PHE A 136 -21.72 -4.12 -15.30
C PHE A 136 -21.42 -3.27 -16.54
N GLU A 137 -21.70 -3.80 -17.73
CA GLU A 137 -21.73 -3.00 -18.94
C GLU A 137 -23.07 -2.23 -18.98
N LEU A 138 -23.02 -0.90 -19.16
CA LEU A 138 -24.16 0.02 -19.27
C LEU A 138 -24.40 0.38 -20.72
#